data_137b23765432ebe739ed6850003e6ed3
#
_entry.id   137b23765432ebe739ed6850003e6ed3
#
_cell.length_a   1.000
_cell.length_b   1.000
_cell.length_c   1.000
_cell.angle_alpha   90.00
_cell.angle_beta   90.00
_cell.angle_gamma   90.00
#
_symmetry.space_group_name_H-M   'P 1'
#
loop_
_entity.id
_entity.type
_entity.pdbx_description
1 polymer ?
#
loop_
_entity_poly.entity_id
_entity_poly.type
_entity_poly.pdbx_seq_one_letter_code
_entity_poly.pdbx_strand_id
1 'polypeptide(L)'
;MRARQSIVRESAFRDRRAVLSVLAAAFLAAINAPAYAQFTPNFQVSAPYAILVDHESGTVLYEKSADTPWPPASLAKLMTMELVFNEIKNGDLKLDEELVVSVNAWRKGGAPAGGSTMFAPVHSRISVRDLIQGAVVQSGNDACIVFAEAIAGGEELFARMMNARARELGLLTAEVRNSTGLHDPDQAISVRDLAKLATHLIRNYPEFYKYYGQTEFTWNKIRQLNRNPLLEMSIGADGLKTGYIKESGYGLVGSAVQDGQRLIVVVHGLETAKERASEARRLLEWGFRNFESRQIFPAGATIAEVRVFGGDQRYVPVKGSGAIHLLSPRGGGDKFVARVHYTGPIPAPISAGREVARLRVMRGNSVALNIPLYATIDVGEGSLVQRALDSTTEIAGGWIRRGINKVLKN
;
A
#
# COMPACT_ATOMS: atom_id res chain seq x y z
N MET A 1 -38.84 -16.58 72.37
CA MET A 1 -39.57 -15.34 72.00
C MET A 1 -39.08 -14.86 70.63
N ARG A 2 -39.96 -14.98 69.65
CA ARG A 2 -40.42 -13.97 68.64
C ARG A 2 -39.31 -13.03 68.15
N ALA A 3 -38.99 -12.83 66.96
CA ALA A 3 -39.54 -12.77 65.60
C ALA A 3 -38.44 -12.00 64.80
N ARG A 4 -38.26 -11.97 63.55
CA ARG A 4 -39.10 -12.00 62.33
C ARG A 4 -38.18 -12.16 61.10
N GLN A 5 -38.69 -12.90 60.17
CA GLN A 5 -38.26 -12.92 58.77
C GLN A 5 -38.48 -11.55 58.11
N SER A 6 -37.71 -11.34 57.07
CA SER A 6 -37.94 -10.72 55.75
C SER A 6 -36.79 -9.77 55.46
N ILE A 7 -36.07 -9.97 54.42
CA ILE A 7 -36.23 -9.50 53.05
C ILE A 7 -35.02 -10.04 52.24
N VAL A 8 -35.22 -11.04 51.46
CA VAL A 8 -34.33 -11.38 50.34
C VAL A 8 -35.24 -11.55 49.12
N ARG A 9 -35.33 -10.55 48.29
CA ARG A 9 -35.78 -10.62 46.90
C ARG A 9 -35.67 -9.23 46.32
N GLU A 10 -34.54 -8.96 45.65
CA GLU A 10 -34.41 -8.02 44.54
C GLU A 10 -32.94 -7.83 44.20
N SER A 11 -32.32 -8.78 43.48
CA SER A 11 -31.04 -8.54 42.79
C SER A 11 -30.77 -9.51 41.63
N ALA A 12 -31.77 -10.29 41.19
CA ALA A 12 -31.53 -11.31 40.14
C ALA A 12 -31.95 -10.87 38.71
N PHE A 13 -32.31 -9.61 38.47
CA PHE A 13 -32.82 -9.18 37.15
C PHE A 13 -31.97 -8.16 36.45
N ARG A 14 -30.84 -7.70 37.03
CA ARG A 14 -29.96 -6.70 36.37
C ARG A 14 -28.79 -7.28 35.57
N ASP A 15 -28.39 -8.52 35.82
CA ASP A 15 -27.18 -9.08 35.18
C ASP A 15 -27.44 -9.74 33.78
N ARG A 16 -28.69 -10.04 33.48
CA ARG A 16 -28.98 -10.68 32.16
C ARG A 16 -28.95 -9.72 30.95
N ARG A 17 -29.08 -8.43 31.15
CA ARG A 17 -29.01 -7.43 30.06
C ARG A 17 -27.58 -7.01 29.72
N ALA A 18 -26.66 -7.07 30.68
CA ALA A 18 -25.26 -6.72 30.47
C ALA A 18 -24.50 -7.83 29.70
N VAL A 19 -24.83 -9.11 29.95
CA VAL A 19 -24.17 -10.25 29.28
C VAL A 19 -24.60 -10.38 27.82
N LEU A 20 -25.85 -10.05 27.47
CA LEU A 20 -26.33 -10.05 26.08
C LEU A 20 -25.75 -8.87 25.26
N SER A 21 -25.41 -7.75 25.87
CA SER A 21 -24.81 -6.60 25.18
C SER A 21 -23.33 -6.81 24.86
N VAL A 22 -22.59 -7.56 25.68
CA VAL A 22 -21.17 -7.88 25.45
C VAL A 22 -21.01 -8.95 24.37
N LEU A 23 -21.91 -9.92 24.28
CA LEU A 23 -21.91 -10.94 23.23
C LEU A 23 -22.31 -10.38 21.86
N ALA A 24 -23.19 -9.38 21.78
CA ALA A 24 -23.55 -8.70 20.54
C ALA A 24 -22.42 -7.81 20.00
N ALA A 25 -21.62 -7.18 20.88
CA ALA A 25 -20.47 -6.36 20.48
C ALA A 25 -19.28 -7.22 19.99
N ALA A 26 -19.09 -8.42 20.56
CA ALA A 26 -18.06 -9.37 20.13
C ALA A 26 -18.34 -10.00 18.75
N PHE A 27 -19.64 -10.11 18.36
CA PHE A 27 -20.03 -10.68 17.06
C PHE A 27 -19.94 -9.69 15.89
N LEU A 28 -19.90 -8.37 16.15
CA LEU A 28 -19.78 -7.33 15.13
C LEU A 28 -18.33 -6.98 14.78
N ALA A 29 -17.35 -7.37 15.61
CA ALA A 29 -15.93 -7.14 15.35
C ALA A 29 -15.27 -8.24 14.48
N ALA A 30 -15.96 -9.34 14.20
CA ALA A 30 -15.40 -10.49 13.46
C ALA A 30 -15.66 -10.46 11.93
N ILE A 31 -16.23 -9.37 11.36
CA ILE A 31 -16.73 -9.41 9.96
C ILE A 31 -15.84 -8.64 8.98
N ASN A 32 -14.67 -8.15 9.36
CA ASN A 32 -13.78 -7.41 8.46
C ASN A 32 -12.35 -7.95 8.30
N ALA A 33 -12.12 -9.24 8.51
CA ALA A 33 -10.92 -9.86 7.98
C ALA A 33 -11.14 -10.11 6.47
N PRO A 34 -10.34 -9.54 5.56
CA PRO A 34 -10.42 -9.92 4.16
C PRO A 34 -10.12 -11.42 4.08
N ALA A 35 -11.05 -12.20 3.56
CA ALA A 35 -10.83 -13.61 3.29
C ALA A 35 -9.80 -13.72 2.16
N TYR A 36 -8.52 -13.84 2.51
CA TYR A 36 -7.46 -14.11 1.56
C TYR A 36 -7.64 -15.54 1.05
N ALA A 37 -7.88 -15.69 -0.25
CA ALA A 37 -7.97 -17.01 -0.87
C ALA A 37 -6.56 -17.61 -0.92
N GLN A 38 -6.30 -18.63 -0.09
CA GLN A 38 -5.11 -19.47 -0.23
C GLN A 38 -5.24 -20.28 -1.52
N PHE A 39 -4.45 -19.91 -2.53
CA PHE A 39 -4.59 -20.42 -3.90
C PHE A 39 -3.94 -21.76 -4.18
N THR A 40 -3.02 -22.24 -3.35
CA THR A 40 -2.39 -23.56 -3.52
C THR A 40 -1.92 -24.12 -2.18
N PRO A 41 -2.35 -25.34 -1.81
CA PRO A 41 -2.04 -25.92 -0.49
C PRO A 41 -0.56 -26.26 -0.25
N ASN A 42 0.30 -26.30 -1.27
CA ASN A 42 1.63 -26.88 -1.17
C ASN A 42 2.82 -25.94 -1.52
N PHE A 43 2.61 -24.67 -1.85
CA PHE A 43 3.73 -23.76 -2.08
C PHE A 43 4.15 -23.08 -0.77
N GLN A 44 5.42 -23.27 -0.39
CA GLN A 44 6.00 -22.68 0.80
C GLN A 44 7.35 -22.05 0.49
N VAL A 45 7.65 -20.92 1.10
CA VAL A 45 8.97 -20.29 1.11
C VAL A 45 9.64 -20.52 2.46
N SER A 46 10.96 -20.58 2.48
CA SER A 46 11.73 -20.72 3.73
C SER A 46 11.73 -19.43 4.55
N ALA A 47 11.56 -18.27 3.90
CA ALA A 47 11.48 -16.98 4.59
C ALA A 47 10.45 -17.01 5.73
N PRO A 48 10.82 -16.58 6.94
CA PRO A 48 9.89 -16.46 8.07
C PRO A 48 8.77 -15.47 7.81
N TYR A 49 9.07 -14.39 7.12
CA TYR A 49 8.13 -13.32 6.77
C TYR A 49 8.14 -13.14 5.25
N ALA A 50 6.99 -13.30 4.62
CA ALA A 50 6.88 -13.17 3.17
C ALA A 50 5.51 -12.69 2.73
N ILE A 51 5.47 -11.93 1.63
CA ILE A 51 4.24 -11.55 0.93
C ILE A 51 4.50 -11.41 -0.57
N LEU A 52 3.53 -11.80 -1.37
CA LEU A 52 3.48 -11.54 -2.81
C LEU A 52 2.17 -10.84 -3.14
N VAL A 53 2.25 -9.72 -3.82
CA VAL A 53 1.09 -8.87 -4.13
C VAL A 53 1.07 -8.55 -5.63
N ASP A 54 -0.09 -8.63 -6.23
CA ASP A 54 -0.33 -8.05 -7.55
C ASP A 54 -0.45 -6.53 -7.43
N HIS A 55 0.43 -5.81 -8.13
CA HIS A 55 0.53 -4.35 -8.01
C HIS A 55 -0.77 -3.63 -8.43
N GLU A 56 -1.40 -4.09 -9.50
CA GLU A 56 -2.56 -3.41 -10.08
C GLU A 56 -3.79 -3.55 -9.20
N SER A 57 -4.14 -4.77 -8.81
CA SER A 57 -5.33 -5.06 -8.02
C SER A 57 -5.12 -4.95 -6.50
N GLY A 58 -3.86 -4.96 -6.03
CA GLY A 58 -3.53 -5.08 -4.61
C GLY A 58 -3.84 -6.46 -4.02
N THR A 59 -4.16 -7.46 -4.86
CA THR A 59 -4.49 -8.80 -4.40
C THR A 59 -3.27 -9.50 -3.82
N VAL A 60 -3.40 -10.02 -2.61
CA VAL A 60 -2.37 -10.84 -1.97
C VAL A 60 -2.45 -12.26 -2.54
N LEU A 61 -1.36 -12.71 -3.18
CA LEU A 61 -1.25 -14.04 -3.80
C LEU A 61 -0.65 -15.06 -2.85
N TYR A 62 0.28 -14.61 -2.02
CA TYR A 62 0.93 -15.40 -1.00
C TYR A 62 1.23 -14.54 0.22
N GLU A 63 1.09 -15.11 1.42
CA GLU A 63 1.52 -14.46 2.64
C GLU A 63 1.95 -15.48 3.70
N LYS A 64 2.93 -15.08 4.51
CA LYS A 64 3.42 -15.83 5.66
C LYS A 64 3.88 -14.83 6.70
N SER A 65 3.23 -14.84 7.87
CA SER A 65 3.48 -13.89 8.96
C SER A 65 3.56 -12.43 8.49
N ALA A 66 2.68 -12.04 7.53
CA ALA A 66 2.82 -10.81 6.78
C ALA A 66 2.59 -9.55 7.61
N ASP A 67 1.84 -9.65 8.69
CA ASP A 67 1.50 -8.53 9.59
C ASP A 67 2.41 -8.45 10.83
N THR A 68 3.35 -9.38 10.97
CA THR A 68 4.28 -9.37 12.11
C THR A 68 5.33 -8.27 11.91
N PRO A 69 5.42 -7.27 12.81
CA PRO A 69 6.47 -6.27 12.76
C PRO A 69 7.84 -6.91 12.98
N TRP A 70 8.84 -6.50 12.21
CA TRP A 70 10.20 -7.03 12.28
C TRP A 70 11.22 -5.93 11.96
N PRO A 71 12.43 -5.93 12.53
CA PRO A 71 13.42 -4.89 12.27
C PRO A 71 13.75 -4.82 10.76
N PRO A 72 13.49 -3.68 10.08
CA PRO A 72 13.52 -3.62 8.62
C PRO A 72 14.94 -3.58 8.02
N ALA A 73 15.95 -3.27 8.82
CA ALA A 73 17.27 -2.93 8.31
C ALA A 73 17.16 -1.84 7.22
N SER A 74 18.01 -1.87 6.19
CA SER A 74 17.99 -0.89 5.10
C SER A 74 16.71 -0.89 4.24
N LEU A 75 15.71 -1.75 4.50
CA LEU A 75 14.39 -1.62 3.89
C LEU A 75 13.65 -0.36 4.39
N ALA A 76 13.99 0.14 5.57
CA ALA A 76 13.50 1.44 6.08
C ALA A 76 13.81 2.61 5.14
N LYS A 77 14.87 2.51 4.32
CA LYS A 77 15.21 3.54 3.33
C LYS A 77 14.14 3.75 2.25
N LEU A 78 13.23 2.80 2.07
CA LEU A 78 12.05 3.03 1.22
C LEU A 78 11.18 4.16 1.79
N MET A 79 11.06 4.25 3.12
CA MET A 79 10.33 5.34 3.78
C MET A 79 11.11 6.66 3.71
N THR A 80 12.44 6.62 3.80
CA THR A 80 13.30 7.78 3.58
C THR A 80 13.11 8.35 2.18
N MET A 81 13.12 7.47 1.16
CA MET A 81 12.92 7.89 -0.23
C MET A 81 11.49 8.37 -0.49
N GLU A 82 10.51 7.82 0.21
CA GLU A 82 9.13 8.33 0.13
C GLU A 82 9.08 9.81 0.52
N LEU A 83 9.67 10.19 1.66
CA LEU A 83 9.74 11.60 2.06
C LEU A 83 10.53 12.45 1.05
N VAL A 84 11.70 12.00 0.62
CA VAL A 84 12.51 12.72 -0.37
C VAL A 84 11.73 12.97 -1.67
N PHE A 85 11.05 11.96 -2.18
CA PHE A 85 10.25 12.08 -3.41
C PHE A 85 9.02 12.97 -3.21
N ASN A 86 8.42 12.93 -2.02
CA ASN A 86 7.32 13.82 -1.65
C ASN A 86 7.76 15.29 -1.64
N GLU A 87 8.90 15.60 -1.02
CA GLU A 87 9.47 16.96 -1.00
C GLU A 87 9.80 17.47 -2.42
N ILE A 88 10.35 16.59 -3.29
CA ILE A 88 10.61 16.96 -4.68
C ILE A 88 9.30 17.22 -5.43
N LYS A 89 8.28 16.39 -5.23
CA LYS A 89 6.98 16.52 -5.89
C LYS A 89 6.23 17.78 -5.45
N ASN A 90 6.40 18.17 -4.20
CA ASN A 90 5.83 19.41 -3.64
C ASN A 90 6.61 20.69 -4.07
N GLY A 91 7.83 20.53 -4.59
CA GLY A 91 8.70 21.63 -5.01
C GLY A 91 9.60 22.19 -3.90
N ASP A 92 9.59 21.55 -2.72
CA ASP A 92 10.41 21.95 -1.57
C ASP A 92 11.87 21.49 -1.70
N LEU A 93 12.15 20.52 -2.57
CA LEU A 93 13.48 20.03 -2.91
C LEU A 93 13.61 19.88 -4.44
N LYS A 94 14.78 20.13 -5.01
CA LYS A 94 15.03 20.00 -6.45
C LYS A 94 16.12 18.97 -6.74
N LEU A 95 15.99 18.23 -7.86
CA LEU A 95 16.93 17.16 -8.23
C LEU A 95 18.37 17.64 -8.44
N ASP A 96 18.56 18.86 -8.91
CA ASP A 96 19.84 19.52 -9.17
C ASP A 96 20.32 20.38 -8.01
N GLU A 97 19.54 20.51 -6.95
CA GLU A 97 19.96 21.16 -5.71
C GLU A 97 21.08 20.36 -5.07
N GLU A 98 22.08 21.07 -4.54
CA GLU A 98 23.23 20.47 -3.86
C GLU A 98 23.09 20.56 -2.34
N LEU A 99 23.20 19.42 -1.67
CA LEU A 99 23.19 19.30 -0.22
C LEU A 99 24.61 19.10 0.31
N VAL A 100 24.87 19.65 1.50
CA VAL A 100 26.20 19.55 2.13
C VAL A 100 26.29 18.28 2.97
N VAL A 101 27.37 17.55 2.82
CA VAL A 101 27.71 16.40 3.67
C VAL A 101 28.27 16.88 4.99
N SER A 102 27.54 16.76 6.07
CA SER A 102 27.95 17.14 7.40
C SER A 102 29.02 16.19 7.98
N VAL A 103 29.70 16.62 9.02
CA VAL A 103 30.59 15.76 9.80
C VAL A 103 29.83 14.58 10.41
N ASN A 104 28.57 14.79 10.82
CA ASN A 104 27.72 13.74 11.37
C ASN A 104 27.35 12.70 10.29
N ALA A 105 26.88 13.12 9.11
CA ALA A 105 26.55 12.24 8.00
C ALA A 105 27.78 11.42 7.55
N TRP A 106 28.94 12.05 7.42
CA TRP A 106 30.19 11.38 7.07
C TRP A 106 30.63 10.38 8.15
N ARG A 107 30.55 10.75 9.45
CA ARG A 107 30.99 9.89 10.56
C ARG A 107 30.10 8.70 10.77
N LYS A 108 28.76 8.91 10.77
CA LYS A 108 27.78 7.88 11.09
C LYS A 108 27.38 7.02 9.88
N GLY A 109 27.40 7.58 8.68
CA GLY A 109 26.91 6.92 7.47
C GLY A 109 27.95 6.71 6.39
N GLY A 110 29.07 7.46 6.45
CA GLY A 110 30.13 7.41 5.45
C GLY A 110 31.15 6.30 5.70
N ALA A 111 32.28 6.35 4.99
CA ALA A 111 33.34 5.34 5.04
C ALA A 111 33.83 5.01 6.47
N PRO A 112 33.95 5.96 7.42
CA PRO A 112 34.40 5.65 8.78
C PRO A 112 33.45 4.72 9.55
N ALA A 113 32.17 4.67 9.21
CA ALA A 113 31.19 3.84 9.88
C ALA A 113 31.30 2.34 9.51
N GLY A 114 32.02 1.98 8.45
CA GLY A 114 32.17 0.60 7.97
C GLY A 114 30.91 -0.03 7.39
N GLY A 115 29.82 0.73 7.26
CA GLY A 115 28.54 0.27 6.73
C GLY A 115 28.38 0.55 5.23
N SER A 116 27.12 0.53 4.77
CA SER A 116 26.75 0.92 3.41
C SER A 116 26.94 2.43 3.22
N THR A 117 27.74 2.84 2.25
CA THR A 117 28.05 4.26 1.99
C THR A 117 28.20 4.50 0.50
N MET A 118 27.85 5.69 0.02
CA MET A 118 28.21 6.16 -1.33
C MET A 118 29.58 6.81 -1.39
N PHE A 119 30.32 6.80 -0.27
CA PHE A 119 31.64 7.42 -0.09
C PHE A 119 31.65 8.95 -0.25
N ALA A 120 30.62 9.59 0.26
CA ALA A 120 30.50 11.04 0.26
C ALA A 120 31.58 11.69 1.15
N PRO A 121 32.49 12.54 0.62
CA PRO A 121 33.46 13.26 1.43
C PRO A 121 32.80 14.27 2.34
N VAL A 122 33.36 14.44 3.54
CA VAL A 122 32.88 15.49 4.47
C VAL A 122 33.00 16.88 3.82
N HIS A 123 31.99 17.74 4.04
CA HIS A 123 31.85 19.07 3.49
C HIS A 123 31.70 19.16 1.95
N SER A 124 31.64 18.02 1.25
CA SER A 124 31.28 18.04 -0.18
C SER A 124 29.83 18.45 -0.38
N ARG A 125 29.56 19.01 -1.54
CA ARG A 125 28.21 19.35 -2.01
C ARG A 125 27.83 18.32 -3.06
N ILE A 126 26.69 17.68 -2.88
CA ILE A 126 26.24 16.57 -3.73
C ILE A 126 24.82 16.84 -4.18
N SER A 127 24.53 16.66 -5.46
CA SER A 127 23.19 16.84 -5.99
C SER A 127 22.19 15.86 -5.34
N VAL A 128 20.96 16.31 -5.13
CA VAL A 128 19.86 15.46 -4.67
C VAL A 128 19.73 14.20 -5.53
N ARG A 129 19.91 14.33 -6.84
CA ARG A 129 19.91 13.21 -7.80
C ARG A 129 20.97 12.16 -7.46
N ASP A 130 22.21 12.57 -7.20
CA ASP A 130 23.29 11.63 -6.88
C ASP A 130 23.11 11.02 -5.49
N LEU A 131 22.60 11.78 -4.53
CA LEU A 131 22.24 11.27 -3.20
C LEU A 131 21.13 10.21 -3.29
N ILE A 132 20.10 10.42 -4.13
CA ILE A 132 19.06 9.41 -4.39
C ILE A 132 19.71 8.13 -4.92
N GLN A 133 20.56 8.22 -5.94
CA GLN A 133 21.26 7.05 -6.50
C GLN A 133 22.14 6.38 -5.45
N GLY A 134 22.87 7.14 -4.66
CA GLY A 134 23.66 6.62 -3.53
C GLY A 134 22.81 5.85 -2.52
N ALA A 135 21.62 6.36 -2.17
CA ALA A 135 20.70 5.72 -1.23
C ALA A 135 20.04 4.46 -1.79
N VAL A 136 19.58 4.47 -3.05
CA VAL A 136 18.81 3.34 -3.62
C VAL A 136 19.68 2.26 -4.22
N VAL A 137 20.77 2.60 -4.94
CA VAL A 137 21.67 1.65 -5.60
C VAL A 137 22.61 1.00 -4.59
N GLN A 138 23.42 1.83 -3.92
CA GLN A 138 24.45 1.35 -2.97
C GLN A 138 23.94 1.20 -1.54
N SER A 139 22.73 1.69 -1.25
CA SER A 139 22.19 1.73 0.11
C SER A 139 22.97 2.68 1.05
N GLY A 140 23.52 3.77 0.53
CA GLY A 140 24.36 4.73 1.26
C GLY A 140 23.65 5.31 2.49
N ASN A 141 24.21 5.04 3.68
CA ASN A 141 23.71 5.61 4.93
C ASN A 141 24.01 7.11 4.99
N ASP A 142 25.19 7.51 4.50
CA ASP A 142 25.61 8.90 4.36
C ASP A 142 24.60 9.74 3.60
N ALA A 143 24.14 9.26 2.44
CA ALA A 143 23.13 9.93 1.65
C ALA A 143 21.80 10.10 2.41
N CYS A 144 21.35 9.08 3.14
CA CYS A 144 20.11 9.14 3.92
C CYS A 144 20.21 10.14 5.10
N ILE A 145 21.36 10.19 5.78
CA ILE A 145 21.59 11.16 6.87
C ILE A 145 21.63 12.59 6.30
N VAL A 146 22.29 12.80 5.14
CA VAL A 146 22.27 14.12 4.47
C VAL A 146 20.86 14.57 4.17
N PHE A 147 19.98 13.70 3.67
CA PHE A 147 18.56 14.02 3.45
C PHE A 147 17.85 14.36 4.76
N ALA A 148 18.06 13.58 5.81
CA ALA A 148 17.43 13.83 7.10
C ALA A 148 17.84 15.19 7.70
N GLU A 149 19.11 15.54 7.58
CA GLU A 149 19.62 16.83 8.03
C GLU A 149 19.10 18.00 7.18
N ALA A 150 19.06 17.84 5.86
CA ALA A 150 18.61 18.91 4.96
C ALA A 150 17.10 19.18 5.08
N ILE A 151 16.28 18.12 5.18
CA ILE A 151 14.81 18.23 5.19
C ILE A 151 14.29 18.59 6.58
N ALA A 152 14.88 18.01 7.63
CA ALA A 152 14.33 18.09 8.98
C ALA A 152 15.33 18.66 10.03
N GLY A 153 16.52 19.03 9.62
CA GLY A 153 17.57 19.50 10.56
C GLY A 153 18.23 18.37 11.36
N GLY A 154 17.83 17.10 11.17
CA GLY A 154 18.42 15.95 11.85
C GLY A 154 17.56 14.70 11.82
N GLU A 155 18.18 13.55 12.14
CA GLU A 155 17.54 12.22 12.03
C GLU A 155 16.34 12.05 12.96
N GLU A 156 16.34 12.63 14.17
CA GLU A 156 15.23 12.48 15.11
C GLU A 156 13.92 13.11 14.60
N LEU A 157 14.01 14.34 14.09
CA LEU A 157 12.84 15.02 13.52
C LEU A 157 12.41 14.37 12.22
N PHE A 158 13.38 13.95 11.40
CA PHE A 158 13.11 13.21 10.17
C PHE A 158 12.39 11.88 10.45
N ALA A 159 12.78 11.12 11.48
CA ALA A 159 12.08 9.90 11.89
C ALA A 159 10.64 10.18 12.33
N ARG A 160 10.39 11.30 13.03
CA ARG A 160 9.02 11.73 13.34
C ARG A 160 8.19 12.03 12.09
N MET A 161 8.79 12.69 11.08
CA MET A 161 8.13 12.90 9.79
C MET A 161 7.85 11.58 9.06
N MET A 162 8.82 10.64 9.02
CA MET A 162 8.63 9.30 8.46
C MET A 162 7.44 8.57 9.10
N ASN A 163 7.33 8.59 10.43
CA ASN A 163 6.23 7.94 11.16
C ASN A 163 4.88 8.63 10.94
N ALA A 164 4.85 9.96 10.86
CA ALA A 164 3.64 10.70 10.51
C ALA A 164 3.16 10.30 9.11
N ARG A 165 4.08 10.29 8.15
CA ARG A 165 3.78 9.92 6.77
C ARG A 165 3.39 8.45 6.63
N ALA A 166 4.02 7.54 7.36
CA ALA A 166 3.64 6.13 7.40
C ALA A 166 2.18 5.94 7.83
N ARG A 167 1.73 6.70 8.85
CA ARG A 167 0.31 6.69 9.28
C ARG A 167 -0.64 7.19 8.20
N GLU A 168 -0.28 8.27 7.49
CA GLU A 168 -1.08 8.80 6.36
C GLU A 168 -1.22 7.76 5.24
N LEU A 169 -0.17 6.99 4.97
CA LEU A 169 -0.14 5.92 3.98
C LEU A 169 -0.82 4.62 4.46
N GLY A 170 -1.29 4.55 5.71
CA GLY A 170 -1.92 3.37 6.28
C GLY A 170 -0.94 2.22 6.53
N LEU A 171 0.33 2.52 6.83
CA LEU A 171 1.36 1.57 7.23
C LEU A 171 1.25 1.35 8.75
N LEU A 172 0.37 0.45 9.16
CA LEU A 172 -0.08 0.34 10.55
C LEU A 172 0.97 -0.21 11.52
N THR A 173 1.97 -0.91 11.01
CA THR A 173 3.02 -1.55 11.82
C THR A 173 4.36 -0.81 11.72
N ALA A 174 4.43 0.24 10.89
CA ALA A 174 5.67 0.95 10.65
C ALA A 174 6.01 1.85 11.83
N GLU A 175 7.14 1.56 12.47
CA GLU A 175 7.81 2.41 13.45
C GLU A 175 9.26 2.57 13.03
N VAL A 176 9.69 3.79 12.74
CA VAL A 176 11.02 4.12 12.20
C VAL A 176 11.74 5.05 13.19
N ARG A 177 13.01 4.78 13.48
CA ARG A 177 13.81 5.53 14.45
C ARG A 177 14.95 6.33 13.82
N ASN A 178 15.35 5.99 12.59
CA ASN A 178 16.40 6.70 11.87
C ASN A 178 16.19 6.59 10.35
N SER A 179 16.89 7.43 9.59
CA SER A 179 16.79 7.51 8.13
C SER A 179 17.42 6.32 7.39
N THR A 180 18.22 5.52 8.07
CA THR A 180 19.12 4.53 7.46
C THR A 180 18.66 3.09 7.60
N GLY A 181 17.85 2.80 8.63
CA GLY A 181 17.52 1.45 9.05
C GLY A 181 18.64 0.76 9.82
N LEU A 182 19.64 1.50 10.34
CA LEU A 182 20.59 0.99 11.31
C LEU A 182 19.82 0.51 12.55
N HIS A 183 20.39 -0.50 13.23
CA HIS A 183 19.71 -1.16 14.35
C HIS A 183 19.23 -0.17 15.42
N ASP A 184 17.96 -0.30 15.76
CA ASP A 184 17.31 0.32 16.89
C ASP A 184 16.25 -0.68 17.40
N PRO A 185 16.17 -0.98 18.71
CA PRO A 185 15.27 -2.00 19.25
C PRO A 185 13.78 -1.68 19.05
N ASP A 186 13.45 -0.41 18.93
CA ASP A 186 12.06 0.05 18.76
C ASP A 186 11.67 0.24 17.27
N GLN A 187 12.56 -0.12 16.33
CA GLN A 187 12.31 0.04 14.90
C GLN A 187 11.78 -1.25 14.28
N ALA A 188 10.58 -1.19 13.69
CA ALA A 188 9.96 -2.35 13.06
C ALA A 188 9.01 -1.96 11.92
N ILE A 189 8.87 -2.83 10.91
CA ILE A 189 7.88 -2.72 9.83
C ILE A 189 7.50 -4.13 9.38
N SER A 190 6.22 -4.40 9.13
CA SER A 190 5.79 -5.68 8.58
C SER A 190 6.05 -5.79 7.07
N VAL A 191 6.16 -7.01 6.55
CA VAL A 191 6.32 -7.23 5.10
C VAL A 191 5.09 -6.76 4.31
N ARG A 192 3.90 -6.75 4.93
CA ARG A 192 2.69 -6.17 4.32
C ARG A 192 2.82 -4.65 4.15
N ASP A 193 3.28 -3.94 5.15
CA ASP A 193 3.44 -2.49 5.06
C ASP A 193 4.57 -2.11 4.11
N LEU A 194 5.65 -2.91 4.05
CA LEU A 194 6.69 -2.75 3.02
C LEU A 194 6.14 -2.96 1.60
N ALA A 195 5.24 -3.94 1.39
CA ALA A 195 4.61 -4.15 0.08
C ALA A 195 3.67 -2.99 -0.30
N LYS A 196 2.90 -2.44 0.65
CA LYS A 196 2.09 -1.23 0.45
C LYS A 196 2.97 -0.03 0.08
N LEU A 197 4.06 0.17 0.81
CA LEU A 197 5.02 1.25 0.55
C LEU A 197 5.65 1.12 -0.83
N ALA A 198 6.06 -0.09 -1.23
CA ALA A 198 6.56 -0.35 -2.58
C ALA A 198 5.52 -0.04 -3.66
N THR A 199 4.26 -0.48 -3.46
CA THR A 199 3.14 -0.16 -4.36
C THR A 199 2.95 1.35 -4.47
N HIS A 200 3.01 2.07 -3.35
CA HIS A 200 2.89 3.52 -3.31
C HIS A 200 4.01 4.22 -4.09
N LEU A 201 5.27 3.82 -3.87
CA LEU A 201 6.43 4.39 -4.56
C LEU A 201 6.35 4.21 -6.07
N ILE A 202 6.00 3.01 -6.55
CA ILE A 202 5.86 2.71 -7.97
C ILE A 202 4.75 3.55 -8.60
N ARG A 203 3.60 3.68 -7.92
CA ARG A 203 2.39 4.34 -8.44
C ARG A 203 2.49 5.86 -8.43
N ASN A 204 3.06 6.43 -7.38
CA ASN A 204 3.02 7.86 -7.14
C ASN A 204 4.29 8.61 -7.55
N TYR A 205 5.40 7.89 -7.75
CA TYR A 205 6.70 8.45 -8.15
C TYR A 205 7.37 7.68 -9.30
N PRO A 206 6.65 7.41 -10.42
CA PRO A 206 7.20 6.61 -11.52
C PRO A 206 8.47 7.23 -12.12
N GLU A 207 8.59 8.57 -12.11
CA GLU A 207 9.76 9.31 -12.59
C GLU A 207 11.01 9.08 -11.72
N PHE A 208 10.85 8.76 -10.44
CA PHE A 208 11.96 8.46 -9.51
C PHE A 208 12.14 6.96 -9.32
N TYR A 209 11.10 6.17 -9.52
CA TYR A 209 11.15 4.72 -9.41
C TYR A 209 12.25 4.08 -10.27
N LYS A 210 12.52 4.66 -11.45
CA LYS A 210 13.58 4.22 -12.37
C LYS A 210 14.96 4.08 -11.73
N TYR A 211 15.26 4.83 -10.67
CA TYR A 211 16.54 4.73 -9.95
C TYR A 211 16.73 3.37 -9.28
N TYR A 212 15.66 2.71 -8.83
CA TYR A 212 15.73 1.39 -8.21
C TYR A 212 16.14 0.27 -9.19
N GLY A 213 15.86 0.45 -10.47
CA GLY A 213 16.21 -0.49 -11.54
C GLY A 213 17.62 -0.31 -12.12
N GLN A 214 18.36 0.72 -11.70
CA GLN A 214 19.75 0.90 -12.14
C GLN A 214 20.63 -0.20 -11.58
N THR A 215 21.38 -0.90 -12.42
CA THR A 215 22.30 -1.96 -12.00
C THR A 215 23.55 -1.41 -11.33
N GLU A 216 23.92 -0.18 -11.67
CA GLU A 216 25.06 0.51 -11.10
C GLU A 216 24.91 2.02 -11.21
N PHE A 217 25.73 2.74 -10.45
CA PHE A 217 25.93 4.16 -10.64
C PHE A 217 27.39 4.51 -10.30
N THR A 218 27.93 5.57 -10.94
CA THR A 218 29.28 6.04 -10.67
C THR A 218 29.22 7.45 -10.11
N TRP A 219 29.78 7.66 -8.92
CA TRP A 219 29.91 8.95 -8.30
C TRP A 219 31.35 9.16 -7.81
N ASN A 220 31.89 10.36 -8.04
CA ASN A 220 33.28 10.69 -7.67
C ASN A 220 34.30 9.62 -8.11
N LYS A 221 34.19 9.13 -9.35
CA LYS A 221 35.01 8.06 -9.94
C LYS A 221 34.89 6.69 -9.25
N ILE A 222 33.99 6.51 -8.30
CA ILE A 222 33.72 5.24 -7.63
C ILE A 222 32.49 4.61 -8.28
N ARG A 223 32.70 3.47 -8.93
CA ARG A 223 31.62 2.62 -9.47
C ARG A 223 30.99 1.84 -8.34
N GLN A 224 29.67 1.88 -8.24
CA GLN A 224 28.87 1.26 -7.18
C GLN A 224 27.80 0.40 -7.80
N LEU A 225 27.75 -0.88 -7.44
CA LEU A 225 26.79 -1.84 -7.96
C LEU A 225 25.50 -1.85 -7.12
N ASN A 226 24.37 -2.06 -7.78
CA ASN A 226 23.11 -2.27 -7.08
C ASN A 226 23.17 -3.58 -6.26
N ARG A 227 22.64 -3.52 -5.05
CA ARG A 227 22.63 -4.67 -4.13
C ARG A 227 21.46 -5.61 -4.35
N ASN A 228 20.50 -5.25 -5.22
CA ASN A 228 19.35 -6.08 -5.54
C ASN A 228 19.73 -7.18 -6.54
N PRO A 229 19.82 -8.45 -6.11
CA PRO A 229 20.26 -9.53 -6.97
C PRO A 229 19.24 -9.88 -8.06
N LEU A 230 17.98 -9.48 -7.92
CA LEU A 230 16.92 -9.80 -8.88
C LEU A 230 17.13 -9.10 -10.23
N LEU A 231 17.82 -7.95 -10.25
CA LEU A 231 18.07 -7.17 -11.47
C LEU A 231 18.88 -7.93 -12.52
N GLU A 232 19.73 -8.86 -12.08
CA GLU A 232 20.60 -9.67 -12.96
C GLU A 232 19.98 -11.03 -13.34
N MET A 233 18.77 -11.36 -12.83
CA MET A 233 18.21 -12.72 -12.97
C MET A 233 17.33 -12.90 -14.22
N SER A 234 17.20 -11.91 -15.08
CA SER A 234 16.38 -11.96 -16.30
C SER A 234 14.91 -12.39 -16.05
N ILE A 235 14.34 -11.98 -14.92
CA ILE A 235 12.95 -12.28 -14.52
C ILE A 235 12.01 -11.07 -14.66
N GLY A 236 12.46 -10.02 -15.36
CA GLY A 236 11.70 -8.76 -15.48
C GLY A 236 11.78 -7.88 -14.24
N ALA A 237 12.72 -8.10 -13.33
CA ALA A 237 12.86 -7.30 -12.12
C ALA A 237 13.38 -5.89 -12.43
N ASP A 238 12.78 -4.88 -11.78
CA ASP A 238 13.07 -3.46 -11.96
C ASP A 238 13.20 -2.66 -10.64
N GLY A 239 13.27 -3.35 -9.50
CA GLY A 239 13.39 -2.74 -8.16
C GLY A 239 13.29 -3.79 -7.06
N LEU A 240 13.35 -3.45 -5.79
CA LEU A 240 13.59 -2.14 -5.19
C LEU A 240 14.83 -2.18 -4.26
N LYS A 241 14.71 -2.85 -3.10
CA LYS A 241 15.68 -2.65 -2.01
C LYS A 241 15.99 -3.93 -1.25
N THR A 242 17.24 -4.04 -0.81
CA THR A 242 17.71 -5.08 0.11
C THR A 242 17.99 -4.51 1.50
N GLY A 243 17.88 -5.36 2.53
CA GLY A 243 18.23 -5.05 3.89
C GLY A 243 18.98 -6.20 4.55
N TYR A 244 19.85 -5.89 5.50
CA TYR A 244 20.50 -6.84 6.39
C TYR A 244 20.98 -6.13 7.65
N ILE A 245 20.66 -6.68 8.79
CA ILE A 245 21.34 -6.50 10.07
C ILE A 245 21.38 -7.87 10.75
N LYS A 246 22.32 -8.05 11.68
CA LYS A 246 22.50 -9.34 12.37
C LYS A 246 21.23 -9.79 13.10
N GLU A 247 20.51 -8.85 13.69
CA GLU A 247 19.33 -9.07 14.53
C GLU A 247 18.09 -9.51 13.74
N SER A 248 18.02 -9.16 12.45
CA SER A 248 16.82 -9.44 11.64
C SER A 248 17.06 -10.34 10.44
N GLY A 249 18.32 -10.65 10.10
CA GLY A 249 18.66 -11.41 8.92
C GLY A 249 18.53 -10.64 7.62
N TYR A 250 18.51 -11.37 6.52
CA TYR A 250 18.44 -10.82 5.15
C TYR A 250 17.00 -10.61 4.72
N GLY A 251 16.72 -9.42 4.15
CA GLY A 251 15.43 -9.06 3.57
C GLY A 251 15.56 -8.44 2.19
N LEU A 252 14.45 -8.49 1.43
CA LEU A 252 14.35 -7.90 0.10
C LEU A 252 12.90 -7.48 -0.15
N VAL A 253 12.73 -6.27 -0.67
CA VAL A 253 11.53 -5.82 -1.36
C VAL A 253 11.88 -5.81 -2.85
N GLY A 254 11.16 -6.59 -3.64
CA GLY A 254 11.36 -6.73 -5.08
C GLY A 254 10.11 -6.40 -5.88
N SER A 255 10.31 -5.99 -7.12
CA SER A 255 9.25 -5.84 -8.12
C SER A 255 9.74 -6.41 -9.44
N ALA A 256 8.85 -7.09 -10.15
CA ALA A 256 9.12 -7.60 -11.49
C ALA A 256 7.88 -7.45 -12.38
N VAL A 257 8.12 -7.30 -13.70
CA VAL A 257 7.06 -7.20 -14.72
C VAL A 257 7.27 -8.30 -15.75
N GLN A 258 6.21 -9.09 -16.01
CA GLN A 258 6.16 -10.07 -17.11
C GLN A 258 4.79 -9.97 -17.79
N ASP A 259 4.77 -9.90 -19.11
CA ASP A 259 3.54 -9.83 -19.93
C ASP A 259 2.55 -8.73 -19.47
N GLY A 260 3.09 -7.58 -19.03
CA GLY A 260 2.30 -6.46 -18.52
C GLY A 260 1.78 -6.62 -17.08
N GLN A 261 1.97 -7.77 -16.46
CA GLN A 261 1.67 -8.00 -15.05
C GLN A 261 2.84 -7.59 -14.17
N ARG A 262 2.60 -6.77 -13.13
CA ARG A 262 3.61 -6.42 -12.13
C ARG A 262 3.30 -7.12 -10.81
N LEU A 263 4.28 -7.83 -10.27
CA LEU A 263 4.23 -8.42 -8.94
C LEU A 263 5.23 -7.74 -8.00
N ILE A 264 4.83 -7.56 -6.75
CA ILE A 264 5.67 -7.07 -5.66
C ILE A 264 5.88 -8.21 -4.68
N VAL A 265 7.13 -8.51 -4.39
CA VAL A 265 7.54 -9.53 -3.42
C VAL A 265 8.25 -8.86 -2.24
N VAL A 266 7.93 -9.31 -1.03
CA VAL A 266 8.75 -9.01 0.15
C VAL A 266 9.08 -10.32 0.84
N VAL A 267 10.37 -10.56 1.08
CA VAL A 267 10.87 -11.65 1.92
C VAL A 267 11.79 -11.08 2.98
N HIS A 268 11.71 -11.61 4.20
CA HIS A 268 12.54 -11.14 5.31
C HIS A 268 12.85 -12.25 6.32
N GLY A 269 13.91 -12.06 7.12
CA GLY A 269 14.29 -12.99 8.18
C GLY A 269 15.12 -14.18 7.69
N LEU A 270 15.74 -14.09 6.51
CA LEU A 270 16.56 -15.17 5.94
C LEU A 270 17.98 -15.16 6.46
N GLU A 271 18.62 -16.32 6.51
CA GLU A 271 19.94 -16.50 7.10
C GLU A 271 21.08 -16.04 6.17
N THR A 272 20.88 -16.14 4.86
CA THR A 272 21.91 -15.81 3.87
C THR A 272 21.42 -14.91 2.74
N ALA A 273 22.34 -14.15 2.14
CA ALA A 273 22.05 -13.36 0.94
C ALA A 273 21.61 -14.23 -0.25
N LYS A 274 22.12 -15.48 -0.33
CA LYS A 274 21.76 -16.45 -1.38
C LYS A 274 20.31 -16.91 -1.21
N GLU A 275 19.90 -17.26 0.00
CA GLU A 275 18.51 -17.63 0.29
C GLU A 275 17.56 -16.47 0.01
N ARG A 276 17.89 -15.24 0.43
CA ARG A 276 17.11 -14.04 0.11
C ARG A 276 16.87 -13.91 -1.39
N ALA A 277 17.90 -14.08 -2.20
CA ALA A 277 17.83 -13.99 -3.65
C ALA A 277 16.95 -15.12 -4.24
N SER A 278 17.21 -16.37 -3.83
CA SER A 278 16.50 -17.55 -4.35
C SER A 278 15.03 -17.58 -3.93
N GLU A 279 14.70 -17.24 -2.69
CA GLU A 279 13.32 -17.26 -2.20
C GLU A 279 12.47 -16.14 -2.82
N ALA A 280 13.03 -14.93 -2.98
CA ALA A 280 12.35 -13.84 -3.67
C ALA A 280 12.08 -14.19 -5.14
N ARG A 281 13.06 -14.73 -5.86
CA ARG A 281 12.91 -15.22 -7.23
C ARG A 281 11.83 -16.31 -7.31
N ARG A 282 11.91 -17.34 -6.47
CA ARG A 282 11.00 -18.49 -6.46
C ARG A 282 9.55 -18.06 -6.25
N LEU A 283 9.33 -17.08 -5.35
CA LEU A 283 8.01 -16.56 -5.07
C LEU A 283 7.45 -15.74 -6.24
N LEU A 284 8.27 -14.90 -6.90
CA LEU A 284 7.89 -14.18 -8.12
C LEU A 284 7.56 -15.15 -9.27
N GLU A 285 8.43 -16.11 -9.54
CA GLU A 285 8.21 -17.12 -10.60
C GLU A 285 6.97 -17.96 -10.34
N TRP A 286 6.68 -18.30 -9.07
CA TRP A 286 5.44 -18.97 -8.69
C TRP A 286 4.23 -18.10 -9.00
N GLY A 287 4.27 -16.81 -8.68
CA GLY A 287 3.20 -15.86 -8.98
C GLY A 287 2.91 -15.79 -10.47
N PHE A 288 3.92 -15.52 -11.30
CA PHE A 288 3.77 -15.41 -12.76
C PHE A 288 3.32 -16.72 -13.43
N ARG A 289 3.75 -17.89 -12.92
CA ARG A 289 3.32 -19.18 -13.44
C ARG A 289 1.88 -19.53 -13.11
N ASN A 290 1.40 -19.13 -11.94
CA ASN A 290 0.08 -19.56 -11.45
C ASN A 290 -1.03 -18.52 -11.67
N PHE A 291 -0.68 -17.27 -11.92
CA PHE A 291 -1.65 -16.19 -12.10
C PHE A 291 -1.40 -15.44 -13.40
N GLU A 292 -2.47 -14.89 -13.95
CA GLU A 292 -2.41 -14.03 -15.12
C GLU A 292 -3.28 -12.80 -14.91
N SER A 293 -2.83 -11.67 -15.45
CA SER A 293 -3.59 -10.44 -15.50
C SER A 293 -4.35 -10.38 -16.82
N ARG A 294 -5.70 -10.35 -16.76
CA ARG A 294 -6.55 -10.23 -17.93
C ARG A 294 -7.18 -8.86 -17.97
N GLN A 295 -7.05 -8.17 -19.08
CA GLN A 295 -7.74 -6.91 -19.30
C GLN A 295 -9.24 -7.17 -19.44
N ILE A 296 -10.04 -6.58 -18.52
CA ILE A 296 -11.51 -6.70 -18.52
C ILE A 296 -12.19 -5.47 -19.11
N PHE A 297 -11.55 -4.29 -19.03
CA PHE A 297 -11.99 -3.07 -19.69
C PHE A 297 -10.78 -2.32 -20.27
N PRO A 298 -10.82 -1.88 -21.54
CA PRO A 298 -9.77 -1.05 -22.09
C PRO A 298 -9.78 0.35 -21.48
N ALA A 299 -8.65 1.07 -21.61
CA ALA A 299 -8.54 2.45 -21.14
C ALA A 299 -9.61 3.33 -21.85
N GLY A 300 -10.27 4.17 -21.07
CA GLY A 300 -11.32 5.07 -21.56
C GLY A 300 -12.69 4.44 -21.79
N ALA A 301 -12.83 3.12 -21.65
CA ALA A 301 -14.13 2.47 -21.77
C ALA A 301 -15.12 2.95 -20.72
N THR A 302 -16.36 3.24 -21.13
CA THR A 302 -17.47 3.44 -20.22
C THR A 302 -17.85 2.11 -19.58
N ILE A 303 -17.79 2.06 -18.25
CA ILE A 303 -18.04 0.84 -17.47
C ILE A 303 -19.52 0.75 -17.07
N ALA A 304 -20.10 1.89 -16.71
CA ALA A 304 -21.48 2.00 -16.30
C ALA A 304 -21.95 3.46 -16.38
N GLU A 305 -23.25 3.64 -16.16
CA GLU A 305 -23.86 4.93 -15.94
C GLU A 305 -24.37 5.02 -14.50
N VAL A 306 -24.04 6.11 -13.81
CA VAL A 306 -24.41 6.37 -12.42
C VAL A 306 -25.47 7.43 -12.36
N ARG A 307 -26.51 7.20 -11.56
CA ARG A 307 -27.65 8.11 -11.44
C ARG A 307 -27.27 9.41 -10.72
N VAL A 308 -27.65 10.53 -11.32
CA VAL A 308 -27.46 11.89 -10.80
C VAL A 308 -28.78 12.41 -10.25
N PHE A 309 -28.72 13.21 -9.18
CA PHE A 309 -29.84 13.92 -8.59
C PHE A 309 -29.71 15.43 -8.85
N GLY A 310 -30.76 16.02 -9.37
CA GLY A 310 -30.84 17.47 -9.59
C GLY A 310 -29.88 17.99 -10.67
N GLY A 311 -29.40 17.14 -11.56
CA GLY A 311 -28.54 17.51 -12.68
C GLY A 311 -29.30 17.83 -13.94
N ASP A 312 -28.63 18.51 -14.89
CA ASP A 312 -29.10 18.70 -16.27
C ASP A 312 -29.11 17.38 -17.07
N GLN A 313 -28.36 16.37 -16.59
CA GLN A 313 -28.39 15.00 -17.06
C GLN A 313 -28.74 14.04 -15.92
N ARG A 314 -29.55 13.01 -16.22
CA ARG A 314 -30.01 12.03 -15.25
C ARG A 314 -28.95 10.98 -14.87
N TYR A 315 -28.00 10.76 -15.76
CA TYR A 315 -26.93 9.78 -15.59
C TYR A 315 -25.59 10.38 -16.01
N VAL A 316 -24.52 9.98 -15.33
CA VAL A 316 -23.15 10.30 -15.69
C VAL A 316 -22.41 9.01 -16.06
N PRO A 317 -21.83 8.90 -17.27
CA PRO A 317 -20.99 7.76 -17.62
C PRO A 317 -19.72 7.76 -16.79
N VAL A 318 -19.26 6.57 -16.37
CA VAL A 318 -18.07 6.42 -15.53
C VAL A 318 -17.04 5.49 -16.17
N LYS A 319 -15.76 5.81 -15.97
CA LYS A 319 -14.60 5.05 -16.47
C LYS A 319 -13.57 4.83 -15.35
N GLY A 320 -12.64 3.88 -15.57
CA GLY A 320 -11.44 3.75 -14.74
C GLY A 320 -10.41 4.84 -15.07
N SER A 321 -9.37 4.98 -14.24
CA SER A 321 -8.23 5.86 -14.49
C SER A 321 -7.37 5.41 -15.70
N GLY A 322 -7.45 4.12 -16.06
CA GLY A 322 -6.75 3.49 -17.19
C GLY A 322 -7.45 2.23 -17.63
N ALA A 323 -6.74 1.32 -18.31
CA ALA A 323 -7.21 -0.03 -18.58
C ALA A 323 -7.40 -0.78 -17.25
N ILE A 324 -8.45 -1.58 -17.14
CA ILE A 324 -8.73 -2.34 -15.93
C ILE A 324 -8.38 -3.80 -16.16
N HIS A 325 -7.50 -4.31 -15.33
CA HIS A 325 -7.06 -5.68 -15.36
C HIS A 325 -7.59 -6.44 -14.14
N LEU A 326 -7.90 -7.70 -14.34
CA LEU A 326 -8.33 -8.63 -13.31
C LEU A 326 -7.34 -9.77 -13.20
N LEU A 327 -6.81 -9.97 -12.00
CA LEU A 327 -5.94 -11.09 -11.72
C LEU A 327 -6.76 -12.37 -11.53
N SER A 328 -6.38 -13.42 -12.25
CA SER A 328 -7.02 -14.73 -12.14
C SER A 328 -5.99 -15.87 -12.13
N PRO A 329 -6.26 -17.00 -11.47
CA PRO A 329 -5.43 -18.20 -11.61
C PRO A 329 -5.41 -18.68 -13.06
N ARG A 330 -4.24 -19.10 -13.54
CA ARG A 330 -4.12 -19.73 -14.87
C ARG A 330 -4.88 -21.06 -14.89
N GLY A 331 -5.68 -21.28 -15.91
CA GLY A 331 -6.50 -22.51 -16.06
C GLY A 331 -7.68 -22.62 -15.11
N GLY A 332 -7.98 -21.59 -14.34
CA GLY A 332 -9.13 -21.56 -13.45
C GLY A 332 -10.44 -21.21 -14.16
N GLY A 333 -11.48 -22.01 -13.93
CA GLY A 333 -12.87 -21.70 -14.36
C GLY A 333 -13.61 -20.77 -13.40
N ASP A 334 -12.93 -19.87 -12.73
CA ASP A 334 -13.51 -18.98 -11.72
C ASP A 334 -14.60 -18.07 -12.30
N LYS A 335 -15.73 -18.03 -11.62
CA LYS A 335 -16.80 -17.06 -11.95
C LYS A 335 -16.54 -15.76 -11.22
N PHE A 336 -16.39 -14.69 -12.00
CA PHE A 336 -16.29 -13.33 -11.48
C PHE A 336 -17.61 -12.60 -11.66
N VAL A 337 -17.99 -11.82 -10.64
CA VAL A 337 -19.17 -10.96 -10.66
C VAL A 337 -18.72 -9.52 -10.45
N ALA A 338 -18.83 -8.69 -11.49
CA ALA A 338 -18.53 -7.27 -11.42
C ALA A 338 -19.78 -6.48 -11.03
N ARG A 339 -19.64 -5.53 -10.09
CA ARG A 339 -20.70 -4.62 -9.68
C ARG A 339 -20.13 -3.22 -9.52
N VAL A 340 -20.91 -2.22 -9.94
CA VAL A 340 -20.60 -0.82 -9.65
C VAL A 340 -21.32 -0.39 -8.39
N HIS A 341 -20.56 0.05 -7.42
CA HIS A 341 -21.05 0.53 -6.12
C HIS A 341 -20.91 2.04 -6.05
N TYR A 342 -22.00 2.73 -5.69
CA TYR A 342 -21.98 4.15 -5.42
C TYR A 342 -23.06 4.51 -4.39
N THR A 343 -22.86 5.62 -3.70
CA THR A 343 -23.88 6.18 -2.80
C THR A 343 -24.71 7.15 -3.62
N GLY A 344 -25.89 6.71 -4.02
CA GLY A 344 -26.65 7.49 -4.97
C GLY A 344 -28.13 7.60 -4.68
N PRO A 345 -28.77 8.49 -5.41
CA PRO A 345 -28.26 9.25 -6.57
C PRO A 345 -27.24 10.31 -6.16
N ILE A 346 -26.25 10.59 -7.03
CA ILE A 346 -25.16 11.54 -6.75
C ILE A 346 -25.65 12.95 -7.01
N PRO A 347 -25.50 13.90 -6.07
CA PRO A 347 -25.95 15.26 -6.28
C PRO A 347 -25.10 16.00 -7.31
N ALA A 348 -25.78 16.74 -8.21
CA ALA A 348 -25.13 17.70 -9.10
C ALA A 348 -24.69 18.95 -8.29
N PRO A 349 -23.69 19.72 -8.76
CA PRO A 349 -22.91 19.48 -9.98
C PRO A 349 -21.81 18.41 -9.81
N ILE A 350 -21.45 17.76 -10.91
CA ILE A 350 -20.39 16.76 -10.97
C ILE A 350 -19.37 17.20 -12.02
N SER A 351 -18.10 17.32 -11.62
CA SER A 351 -17.04 17.63 -12.58
C SER A 351 -16.47 16.35 -13.19
N ALA A 352 -16.11 16.41 -14.47
CA ALA A 352 -15.35 15.34 -15.15
C ALA A 352 -14.07 15.04 -14.35
N GLY A 353 -13.73 13.74 -14.22
CA GLY A 353 -12.58 13.29 -13.41
C GLY A 353 -12.86 13.15 -11.91
N ARG A 354 -14.04 13.54 -11.41
CA ARG A 354 -14.42 13.29 -10.00
C ARG A 354 -14.70 11.81 -9.78
N GLU A 355 -14.18 11.23 -8.68
CA GLU A 355 -14.57 9.88 -8.22
C GLU A 355 -16.04 9.90 -7.79
N VAL A 356 -16.87 9.06 -8.41
CA VAL A 356 -18.32 9.01 -8.17
C VAL A 356 -18.84 7.59 -7.91
N ALA A 357 -18.03 6.56 -8.19
CA ALA A 357 -18.39 5.16 -7.98
C ALA A 357 -17.14 4.31 -7.78
N ARG A 358 -17.34 3.05 -7.46
CA ARG A 358 -16.28 2.03 -7.41
C ARG A 358 -16.70 0.76 -8.16
N LEU A 359 -15.80 0.23 -8.98
CA LEU A 359 -15.96 -1.12 -9.55
C LEU A 359 -15.50 -2.14 -8.54
N ARG A 360 -16.38 -3.02 -8.13
CA ARG A 360 -16.07 -4.16 -7.26
C ARG A 360 -16.27 -5.45 -8.02
N VAL A 361 -15.22 -6.23 -8.16
CA VAL A 361 -15.29 -7.56 -8.77
C VAL A 361 -15.14 -8.60 -7.66
N MET A 362 -16.09 -9.50 -7.58
CA MET A 362 -16.13 -10.60 -6.61
C MET A 362 -15.74 -11.90 -7.28
N ARG A 363 -14.99 -12.74 -6.57
CA ARG A 363 -14.75 -14.12 -6.87
C ARG A 363 -15.32 -14.96 -5.72
N GLY A 364 -16.47 -15.59 -5.95
CA GLY A 364 -17.24 -16.14 -4.84
C GLY A 364 -17.55 -15.08 -3.78
N ASN A 365 -17.11 -15.32 -2.55
CA ASN A 365 -17.27 -14.37 -1.43
C ASN A 365 -16.11 -13.39 -1.24
N SER A 366 -15.02 -13.53 -2.01
CA SER A 366 -13.83 -12.69 -1.88
C SER A 366 -13.85 -11.54 -2.88
N VAL A 367 -13.31 -10.38 -2.47
CA VAL A 367 -13.11 -9.23 -3.35
C VAL A 367 -11.84 -9.47 -4.18
N ALA A 368 -11.99 -9.60 -5.50
CA ALA A 368 -10.88 -9.76 -6.43
C ALA A 368 -10.34 -8.41 -6.94
N LEU A 369 -11.21 -7.38 -7.03
CA LEU A 369 -10.82 -6.03 -7.46
C LEU A 369 -11.77 -5.01 -6.82
N ASN A 370 -11.25 -3.85 -6.38
CA ASN A 370 -12.04 -2.73 -5.89
C ASN A 370 -11.35 -1.41 -6.22
N ILE A 371 -11.74 -0.81 -7.35
CA ILE A 371 -11.09 0.40 -7.90
C ILE A 371 -12.08 1.55 -8.03
N PRO A 372 -11.60 2.82 -7.96
CA PRO A 372 -12.44 3.99 -8.18
C PRO A 372 -12.85 4.13 -9.65
N LEU A 373 -14.04 4.69 -9.85
CA LEU A 373 -14.57 5.08 -11.15
C LEU A 373 -14.84 6.58 -11.16
N TYR A 374 -14.48 7.20 -12.27
CA TYR A 374 -14.50 8.65 -12.44
C TYR A 374 -15.53 9.06 -13.49
N ALA A 375 -16.22 10.19 -13.24
CA ALA A 375 -17.11 10.81 -14.19
C ALA A 375 -16.36 11.15 -15.50
N THR A 376 -16.97 10.85 -16.67
CA THR A 376 -16.34 11.12 -17.95
C THR A 376 -16.65 12.50 -18.50
N ILE A 377 -17.74 13.12 -18.04
CA ILE A 377 -18.26 14.41 -18.46
C ILE A 377 -18.64 15.26 -17.25
N ASP A 378 -18.74 16.57 -17.47
CA ASP A 378 -19.37 17.47 -16.51
C ASP A 378 -20.89 17.31 -16.53
N VAL A 379 -21.51 17.37 -15.37
CA VAL A 379 -22.97 17.44 -15.21
C VAL A 379 -23.29 18.67 -14.41
N GLY A 380 -23.98 19.63 -15.03
CA GLY A 380 -24.42 20.88 -14.41
C GLY A 380 -25.66 20.70 -13.53
N GLU A 381 -26.06 21.77 -12.86
CA GLU A 381 -27.33 21.81 -12.15
C GLU A 381 -28.50 21.85 -13.14
N GLY A 382 -29.48 20.99 -12.91
CA GLY A 382 -30.73 20.97 -13.69
C GLY A 382 -31.67 22.12 -13.31
N SER A 383 -32.65 22.36 -14.16
CA SER A 383 -33.72 23.34 -13.92
C SER A 383 -34.51 23.04 -12.64
N LEU A 384 -35.18 24.03 -12.10
CA LEU A 384 -36.05 23.85 -10.92
C LEU A 384 -37.08 22.75 -11.10
N VAL A 385 -37.62 22.61 -12.32
CA VAL A 385 -38.60 21.56 -12.65
C VAL A 385 -37.95 20.16 -12.61
N GLN A 386 -36.74 20.01 -13.16
CA GLN A 386 -35.99 18.74 -13.09
C GLN A 386 -35.67 18.36 -11.65
N ARG A 387 -35.22 19.31 -10.83
CA ARG A 387 -34.91 19.06 -9.40
C ARG A 387 -36.17 18.67 -8.62
N ALA A 388 -37.32 19.29 -8.89
CA ALA A 388 -38.61 18.95 -8.27
C ALA A 388 -39.08 17.54 -8.67
N LEU A 389 -38.94 17.16 -9.93
CA LEU A 389 -39.26 15.81 -10.42
C LEU A 389 -38.34 14.73 -9.80
N ASP A 390 -37.06 15.01 -9.69
CA ASP A 390 -36.10 14.08 -9.04
C ASP A 390 -36.45 13.91 -7.55
N SER A 391 -36.81 14.99 -6.85
CA SER A 391 -37.24 14.94 -5.45
C SER A 391 -38.48 14.07 -5.24
N THR A 392 -39.49 14.18 -6.12
CA THR A 392 -40.71 13.37 -6.04
C THR A 392 -40.43 11.88 -6.30
N THR A 393 -39.54 11.55 -7.26
CA THR A 393 -39.20 10.17 -7.58
C THR A 393 -38.36 9.52 -6.46
N GLU A 394 -37.47 10.25 -5.79
CA GLU A 394 -36.71 9.75 -4.63
C GLU A 394 -37.62 9.52 -3.41
N ILE A 395 -38.54 10.41 -3.11
CA ILE A 395 -39.52 10.23 -2.03
C ILE A 395 -40.35 8.98 -2.27
N ALA A 396 -40.91 8.81 -3.47
CA ALA A 396 -41.72 7.64 -3.84
C ALA A 396 -40.87 6.33 -3.77
N GLY A 397 -39.63 6.33 -4.31
CA GLY A 397 -38.72 5.19 -4.23
C GLY A 397 -38.29 4.85 -2.80
N GLY A 398 -38.09 5.83 -1.94
CA GLY A 398 -37.80 5.68 -0.51
C GLY A 398 -38.96 5.04 0.28
N TRP A 399 -40.18 5.33 -0.07
CA TRP A 399 -41.36 4.73 0.54
C TRP A 399 -41.54 3.25 0.13
N ILE A 400 -41.33 2.94 -1.15
CA ILE A 400 -41.38 1.57 -1.66
C ILE A 400 -40.31 0.70 -1.00
N ARG A 401 -39.04 1.17 -0.90
CA ARG A 401 -37.94 0.44 -0.22
C ARG A 401 -38.23 0.21 1.26
N ARG A 402 -38.82 1.17 1.98
CA ARG A 402 -39.23 1.00 3.40
C ARG A 402 -40.38 0.01 3.53
N GLY A 403 -41.34 0.00 2.59
CA GLY A 403 -42.45 -0.95 2.56
C GLY A 403 -41.97 -2.39 2.36
N ILE A 404 -41.06 -2.63 1.39
CA ILE A 404 -40.50 -3.97 1.10
C ILE A 404 -39.66 -4.48 2.28
N ASN A 405 -38.82 -3.64 2.91
CA ASN A 405 -38.02 -4.02 4.07
C ASN A 405 -38.89 -4.33 5.32
N LYS A 406 -40.10 -3.79 5.41
CA LYS A 406 -41.05 -4.09 6.49
C LYS A 406 -41.76 -5.43 6.26
N VAL A 407 -42.01 -5.80 5.00
CA VAL A 407 -42.63 -7.10 4.62
C VAL A 407 -41.65 -8.27 4.71
N LEU A 408 -40.33 -8.03 4.47
CA LEU A 408 -39.30 -9.07 4.56
C LEU A 408 -38.75 -9.30 5.98
N LYS A 409 -39.18 -8.51 6.98
CA LYS A 409 -38.79 -8.65 8.40
C LYS A 409 -39.90 -9.29 9.27
N ASN A 410 -41.05 -9.58 8.73
CA ASN A 410 -42.12 -10.40 9.30
C ASN A 410 -42.17 -11.77 8.58
#